data_f1c93da15b760f93369b59b9ed44e5ed
#
_entry.id   f1c93da15b760f93369b59b9ed44e5ed
#
_cell.length_a   1.000
_cell.length_b   1.000
_cell.length_c   1.000
_cell.angle_alpha   90.00
_cell.angle_beta   90.00
_cell.angle_gamma   90.00
#
_symmetry.space_group_name_H-M   'P 1'
#
loop_
_entity.id
_entity.type
_entity.pdbx_description
1 polymer ?
#
loop_
_entity_poly.entity_id
_entity_poly.type
_entity_poly.pdbx_seq_one_letter_code
_entity_poly.pdbx_strand_id
1 'polypeptide(L)'
;MNSANLVCAIGIWNGAVGMIHLYDKKVQDRVVQLGMTSAEKIKKRSVIFKGLCVPGYMIYVLVCVYCVNGTRGFLPGFWQAFVILSIMNLIDRLLIDGYWVGHTNAWIIPGTEDLRPYITAQDKKRKWLMGTVGMAVIAAALSGIMALILR
;
A
#
# COMPACT_ATOMS: atom_id res chain seq x y z
N MET A 1 -7.62 -12.19 0.07
CA MET A 1 -7.13 -11.23 -0.95
C MET A 1 -7.22 -9.85 -0.31
N ASN A 2 -6.11 -9.12 -0.24
CA ASN A 2 -6.02 -7.86 0.49
C ASN A 2 -6.74 -6.74 -0.28
N SER A 3 -7.47 -5.85 0.38
CA SER A 3 -8.19 -4.73 -0.25
C SER A 3 -7.29 -3.84 -1.12
N ALA A 4 -6.03 -3.61 -0.72
CA ALA A 4 -5.06 -2.86 -1.51
C ALA A 4 -4.70 -3.57 -2.82
N ASN A 5 -4.52 -4.89 -2.79
CA ASN A 5 -4.23 -5.70 -3.98
C ASN A 5 -5.42 -5.72 -4.95
N LEU A 6 -6.63 -5.75 -4.41
CA LEU A 6 -7.86 -5.70 -5.19
C LEU A 6 -8.04 -4.34 -5.86
N VAL A 7 -7.71 -3.25 -5.16
CA VAL A 7 -7.73 -1.89 -5.72
C VAL A 7 -6.65 -1.73 -6.80
N CYS A 8 -5.45 -2.29 -6.61
CA CYS A 8 -4.41 -2.31 -7.65
C CYS A 8 -4.86 -3.12 -8.86
N ALA A 9 -5.49 -4.29 -8.68
CA ALA A 9 -5.99 -5.12 -9.76
C ALA A 9 -7.11 -4.41 -10.56
N ILE A 10 -8.05 -3.78 -9.88
CA ILE A 10 -9.11 -3.00 -10.53
C ILE A 10 -8.54 -1.73 -11.18
N GLY A 11 -7.60 -1.05 -10.53
CA GLY A 11 -7.01 0.17 -11.04
C GLY A 11 -6.19 -0.05 -12.32
N ILE A 12 -5.44 -1.17 -12.41
CA ILE A 12 -4.64 -1.51 -13.59
C ILE A 12 -5.50 -1.99 -14.76
N TRP A 13 -6.73 -2.46 -14.52
CA TRP A 13 -7.67 -2.84 -15.58
C TRP A 13 -7.92 -1.71 -16.58
N ASN A 14 -7.91 -0.47 -16.09
CA ASN A 14 -8.02 0.74 -16.93
C ASN A 14 -6.64 1.27 -17.42
N GLY A 15 -5.59 0.44 -17.35
CA GLY A 15 -4.23 0.76 -17.77
C GLY A 15 -3.36 1.39 -16.66
N ALA A 16 -2.05 1.29 -16.84
CA ALA A 16 -1.05 1.73 -15.86
C ALA A 16 -1.13 3.23 -15.51
N VAL A 17 -1.60 4.07 -16.43
CA VAL A 17 -1.85 5.51 -16.20
C VAL A 17 -2.93 5.75 -15.14
N GLY A 18 -3.85 4.79 -14.94
CA GLY A 18 -4.83 4.82 -13.86
C GLY A 18 -4.20 4.84 -12.48
N MET A 19 -3.07 4.15 -12.32
CA MET A 19 -2.34 3.98 -11.07
C MET A 19 -1.05 4.82 -10.98
N ILE A 20 -0.91 5.83 -11.84
CA ILE A 20 0.29 6.68 -11.94
C ILE A 20 0.71 7.32 -10.61
N HIS A 21 -0.23 7.54 -9.69
CA HIS A 21 0.03 8.10 -8.36
C HIS A 21 0.88 7.18 -7.45
N LEU A 22 1.08 5.91 -7.83
CA LEU A 22 1.96 4.96 -7.15
C LEU A 22 3.39 4.96 -7.68
N TYR A 23 3.62 5.56 -8.86
CA TYR A 23 4.94 5.62 -9.48
C TYR A 23 5.80 6.75 -8.89
N ASP A 24 7.10 6.67 -9.15
CA ASP A 24 8.04 7.71 -8.77
C ASP A 24 7.73 9.03 -9.48
N LYS A 25 8.12 10.15 -8.87
CA LYS A 25 7.88 11.51 -9.36
C LYS A 25 8.37 11.70 -10.80
N LYS A 26 9.52 11.11 -11.16
CA LYS A 26 10.07 11.19 -12.53
C LYS A 26 9.12 10.63 -13.58
N VAL A 27 8.48 9.50 -13.27
CA VAL A 27 7.51 8.86 -14.18
C VAL A 27 6.24 9.69 -14.25
N GLN A 28 5.76 10.20 -13.11
CA GLN A 28 4.59 11.07 -13.07
C GLN A 28 4.79 12.32 -13.93
N ASP A 29 5.94 12.99 -13.80
CA ASP A 29 6.26 14.19 -14.56
C ASP A 29 6.36 13.91 -16.08
N ARG A 30 6.96 12.77 -16.47
CA ARG A 30 7.02 12.33 -17.87
C ARG A 30 5.62 12.10 -18.45
N VAL A 31 4.73 11.43 -17.72
CA VAL A 31 3.36 11.14 -18.16
C VAL A 31 2.52 12.42 -18.29
N VAL A 32 2.77 13.41 -17.43
CA VAL A 32 2.15 14.74 -17.56
C VAL A 32 2.68 15.47 -18.81
N GLN A 33 4.01 15.43 -19.07
CA GLN A 33 4.62 16.02 -20.27
C GLN A 33 4.08 15.37 -21.57
N LEU A 34 3.82 14.07 -21.56
CA LEU A 34 3.20 13.35 -22.68
C LEU A 34 1.69 13.63 -22.85
N GLY A 35 1.10 14.45 -21.98
CA GLY A 35 -0.32 14.81 -22.05
C GLY A 35 -1.30 13.68 -21.68
N MET A 36 -0.81 12.55 -21.14
CA MET A 36 -1.66 11.40 -20.79
C MET A 36 -2.52 11.65 -19.55
N THR A 37 -2.09 12.55 -18.66
CA THR A 37 -2.83 12.95 -17.44
C THR A 37 -2.38 14.33 -16.98
N SER A 38 -3.02 14.86 -15.94
CA SER A 38 -2.61 16.12 -15.32
C SER A 38 -2.15 15.92 -13.89
N ALA A 39 -1.28 16.81 -13.38
CA ALA A 39 -0.79 16.79 -12.01
C ALA A 39 -1.94 16.83 -10.97
N GLU A 40 -3.00 17.58 -11.26
CA GLU A 40 -4.19 17.64 -10.39
C GLU A 40 -4.91 16.29 -10.31
N LYS A 41 -5.09 15.60 -11.44
CA LYS A 41 -5.70 14.26 -11.47
C LYS A 41 -4.86 13.24 -10.68
N ILE A 42 -3.53 13.31 -10.80
CA ILE A 42 -2.61 12.47 -10.02
C ILE A 42 -2.79 12.73 -8.54
N LYS A 43 -2.77 14.00 -8.12
CA LYS A 43 -2.95 14.41 -6.72
C LYS A 43 -4.30 13.96 -6.18
N LYS A 44 -5.40 14.19 -6.92
CA LYS A 44 -6.75 13.76 -6.53
C LYS A 44 -6.84 12.25 -6.33
N ARG A 45 -6.32 11.46 -7.28
CA ARG A 45 -6.27 10.00 -7.18
C ARG A 45 -5.46 9.52 -5.95
N SER A 46 -4.31 10.15 -5.70
CA SER A 46 -3.47 9.85 -4.54
C SER A 46 -4.20 10.11 -3.22
N VAL A 47 -4.93 11.22 -3.11
CA VAL A 47 -5.71 11.57 -1.91
C VAL A 47 -6.84 10.58 -1.70
N ILE A 48 -7.60 10.27 -2.76
CA ILE A 48 -8.70 9.30 -2.69
C ILE A 48 -8.16 7.91 -2.31
N PHE A 49 -7.10 7.46 -2.95
CA PHE A 49 -6.49 6.16 -2.67
C PHE A 49 -6.03 6.06 -1.21
N LYS A 50 -5.28 7.06 -0.73
CA LYS A 50 -4.81 7.09 0.67
C LYS A 50 -5.97 7.23 1.66
N GLY A 51 -6.97 8.06 1.35
CA GLY A 51 -8.13 8.30 2.21
C GLY A 51 -9.09 7.12 2.33
N LEU A 52 -9.13 6.23 1.36
CA LEU A 52 -9.97 5.03 1.40
C LEU A 52 -9.20 3.78 1.83
N CYS A 53 -8.02 3.55 1.23
CA CYS A 53 -7.29 2.31 1.46
C CYS A 53 -6.65 2.26 2.85
N VAL A 54 -6.09 3.37 3.35
CA VAL A 54 -5.43 3.36 4.66
C VAL A 54 -6.43 3.19 5.80
N PRO A 55 -7.52 3.97 5.91
CA PRO A 55 -8.52 3.73 6.95
C PRO A 55 -9.22 2.39 6.82
N GLY A 56 -9.59 1.99 5.57
CA GLY A 56 -10.21 0.69 5.34
C GLY A 56 -9.34 -0.48 5.79
N TYR A 57 -8.05 -0.38 5.57
CA TYR A 57 -7.06 -1.35 6.03
C TYR A 57 -6.97 -1.42 7.56
N MET A 58 -6.93 -0.25 8.23
CA MET A 58 -6.92 -0.17 9.68
C MET A 58 -8.19 -0.76 10.30
N ILE A 59 -9.36 -0.41 9.75
CA ILE A 59 -10.65 -0.95 10.20
C ILE A 59 -10.68 -2.47 10.04
N TYR A 60 -10.20 -2.99 8.91
CA TYR A 60 -10.13 -4.44 8.69
C TYR A 60 -9.30 -5.15 9.77
N VAL A 61 -8.12 -4.63 10.12
CA VAL A 61 -7.27 -5.18 11.16
C VAL A 61 -7.97 -5.14 12.53
N LEU A 62 -8.61 -4.01 12.87
CA LEU A 62 -9.35 -3.86 14.12
C LEU A 62 -10.51 -4.86 14.22
N VAL A 63 -11.28 -5.03 13.14
CA VAL A 63 -12.37 -6.02 13.11
C VAL A 63 -11.83 -7.44 13.30
N CYS A 64 -10.76 -7.82 12.58
CA CYS A 64 -10.16 -9.15 12.72
C CYS A 64 -9.67 -9.41 14.16
N VAL A 65 -8.95 -8.47 14.76
CA VAL A 65 -8.32 -8.66 16.08
C VAL A 65 -9.36 -8.60 17.21
N TYR A 66 -10.25 -7.62 17.17
CA TYR A 66 -11.09 -7.30 18.34
C TYR A 66 -12.52 -7.82 18.21
N CYS A 67 -13.08 -7.87 16.99
CA CYS A 67 -14.44 -8.39 16.79
C CYS A 67 -14.44 -9.91 16.51
N VAL A 68 -13.58 -10.38 15.61
CA VAL A 68 -13.54 -11.80 15.22
C VAL A 68 -12.81 -12.63 16.28
N ASN A 69 -11.58 -12.23 16.66
CA ASN A 69 -10.78 -12.97 17.64
C ASN A 69 -11.13 -12.64 19.10
N GLY A 70 -11.96 -11.62 19.36
CA GLY A 70 -12.37 -11.24 20.68
C GLY A 70 -11.22 -10.82 21.61
N THR A 71 -10.09 -10.38 21.05
CA THR A 71 -8.87 -10.06 21.80
C THR A 71 -9.09 -8.95 22.81
N ARG A 72 -8.49 -9.06 23.98
CA ARG A 72 -8.49 -8.03 25.04
C ARG A 72 -7.07 -7.75 25.49
N GLY A 73 -6.81 -6.49 25.88
CA GLY A 73 -5.51 -6.04 26.35
C GLY A 73 -4.54 -5.65 25.25
N PHE A 74 -3.49 -4.91 25.66
CA PHE A 74 -2.52 -4.33 24.74
C PHE A 74 -1.65 -5.40 24.04
N LEU A 75 -1.01 -6.27 24.81
CA LEU A 75 0.01 -7.17 24.28
C LEU A 75 -0.55 -8.21 23.29
N PRO A 76 -1.66 -8.91 23.59
CA PRO A 76 -2.29 -9.81 22.62
C PRO A 76 -2.78 -9.09 21.37
N GLY A 77 -3.34 -7.88 21.53
CA GLY A 77 -3.79 -7.04 20.42
C GLY A 77 -2.62 -6.61 19.52
N PHE A 78 -1.53 -6.16 20.12
CA PHE A 78 -0.31 -5.77 19.41
C PHE A 78 0.23 -6.90 18.53
N TRP A 79 0.43 -8.09 19.09
CA TRP A 79 1.00 -9.20 18.34
C TRP A 79 0.12 -9.64 17.18
N GLN A 80 -1.19 -9.74 17.40
CA GLN A 80 -2.12 -10.12 16.33
C GLN A 80 -2.18 -9.05 15.23
N ALA A 81 -2.31 -7.78 15.59
CA ALA A 81 -2.29 -6.68 14.64
C ALA A 81 -0.97 -6.63 13.86
N PHE A 82 0.17 -6.78 14.55
CA PHE A 82 1.50 -6.76 13.94
C PHE A 82 1.69 -7.91 12.95
N VAL A 83 1.26 -9.13 13.29
CA VAL A 83 1.35 -10.29 12.39
C VAL A 83 0.49 -10.08 11.15
N ILE A 84 -0.78 -9.65 11.31
CA ILE A 84 -1.67 -9.39 10.18
C ILE A 84 -1.07 -8.31 9.27
N LEU A 85 -0.66 -7.17 9.81
CA LEU A 85 -0.05 -6.06 9.09
C LEU A 85 1.23 -6.49 8.36
N SER A 86 2.07 -7.29 9.02
CA SER A 86 3.33 -7.78 8.45
C SER A 86 3.11 -8.74 7.29
N ILE A 87 2.17 -9.68 7.41
CA ILE A 87 1.83 -10.62 6.33
C ILE A 87 1.28 -9.86 5.13
N MET A 88 0.36 -8.93 5.34
CA MET A 88 -0.22 -8.14 4.27
C MET A 88 0.84 -7.28 3.56
N ASN A 89 1.75 -6.67 4.31
CA ASN A 89 2.87 -5.91 3.76
C ASN A 89 3.88 -6.80 3.00
N LEU A 90 4.12 -8.02 3.50
CA LEU A 90 4.97 -9.01 2.83
C LEU A 90 4.39 -9.44 1.47
N ILE A 91 3.08 -9.70 1.43
CA ILE A 91 2.35 -10.04 0.20
C ILE A 91 2.47 -8.90 -0.82
N ASP A 92 2.25 -7.65 -0.39
CA ASP A 92 2.37 -6.48 -1.25
C ASP A 92 3.78 -6.37 -1.86
N ARG A 93 4.82 -6.56 -1.06
CA ARG A 93 6.22 -6.47 -1.52
C ARG A 93 6.65 -7.61 -2.43
N LEU A 94 6.23 -8.84 -2.14
CA LEU A 94 6.66 -10.00 -2.91
C LEU A 94 5.83 -10.16 -4.17
N LEU A 95 4.49 -10.07 -4.07
CA LEU A 95 3.61 -10.30 -5.20
C LEU A 95 3.42 -9.04 -6.05
N ILE A 96 3.16 -7.88 -5.45
CA ILE A 96 2.91 -6.66 -6.21
C ILE A 96 4.23 -6.04 -6.68
N ASP A 97 5.06 -5.57 -5.76
CA ASP A 97 6.31 -4.87 -6.09
C ASP A 97 7.36 -5.80 -6.72
N GLY A 98 7.48 -7.02 -6.23
CA GLY A 98 8.48 -7.99 -6.67
C GLY A 98 8.14 -8.66 -7.97
N TYR A 99 6.98 -9.31 -8.04
CA TYR A 99 6.59 -10.10 -9.20
C TYR A 99 5.79 -9.28 -10.22
N TRP A 100 4.66 -8.71 -9.83
CA TRP A 100 3.74 -8.09 -10.79
C TRP A 100 4.34 -6.84 -11.45
N VAL A 101 4.84 -5.88 -10.68
CA VAL A 101 5.46 -4.66 -11.23
C VAL A 101 6.80 -4.96 -11.91
N GLY A 102 7.57 -5.91 -11.34
CA GLY A 102 8.91 -6.24 -11.85
C GLY A 102 8.93 -7.12 -13.09
N HIS A 103 7.96 -8.02 -13.27
CA HIS A 103 8.01 -9.09 -14.28
C HIS A 103 6.87 -9.07 -15.30
N THR A 104 5.89 -8.17 -15.18
CA THR A 104 4.80 -8.07 -16.14
C THR A 104 4.79 -6.74 -16.89
N ASN A 105 4.22 -6.75 -18.09
CA ASN A 105 4.07 -5.55 -18.90
C ASN A 105 2.87 -4.69 -18.49
N ALA A 106 2.03 -5.17 -17.56
CA ALA A 106 0.81 -4.48 -17.13
C ALA A 106 1.07 -3.08 -16.53
N TRP A 107 2.27 -2.88 -15.98
CA TRP A 107 2.69 -1.63 -15.35
C TRP A 107 3.54 -0.74 -16.26
N ILE A 108 3.79 -1.14 -17.50
CA ILE A 108 4.56 -0.33 -18.44
C ILE A 108 3.66 0.77 -19.00
N ILE A 109 4.12 2.01 -18.87
CA ILE A 109 3.45 3.17 -19.47
C ILE A 109 4.23 3.53 -20.75
N PRO A 110 3.58 3.55 -21.93
CA PRO A 110 4.23 3.94 -23.18
C PRO A 110 4.92 5.31 -23.07
N GLY A 111 6.18 5.40 -23.52
CA GLY A 111 7.00 6.62 -23.45
C GLY A 111 7.72 6.84 -22.12
N THR A 112 7.73 5.83 -21.24
CA THR A 112 8.48 5.86 -19.97
C THR A 112 9.39 4.64 -19.80
N GLU A 113 9.64 3.89 -20.87
CA GLU A 113 10.42 2.65 -20.84
C GLU A 113 11.87 2.88 -20.41
N ASP A 114 12.42 4.04 -20.74
CA ASP A 114 13.76 4.50 -20.34
C ASP A 114 13.91 4.76 -18.83
N LEU A 115 12.79 4.91 -18.11
CA LEU A 115 12.75 5.12 -16.67
C LEU A 115 12.66 3.82 -15.85
N ARG A 116 12.73 2.67 -16.50
CA ARG A 116 12.75 1.36 -15.81
C ARG A 116 14.13 1.06 -15.19
N PRO A 117 14.18 0.36 -14.06
CA PRO A 117 13.07 -0.19 -13.29
C PRO A 117 12.33 0.88 -12.48
N TYR A 118 10.98 0.85 -12.46
CA TYR A 118 10.15 1.81 -11.72
C TYR A 118 10.31 1.71 -10.19
N ILE A 119 10.82 0.59 -9.69
CA ILE A 119 11.16 0.37 -8.28
C ILE A 119 12.62 -0.04 -8.21
N THR A 120 13.47 0.85 -7.69
CA THR A 120 14.90 0.60 -7.57
C THR A 120 15.22 -0.35 -6.41
N ALA A 121 16.43 -0.93 -6.40
CA ALA A 121 16.91 -1.76 -5.28
C ALA A 121 16.95 -0.97 -3.96
N GLN A 122 17.26 0.32 -4.03
CA GLN A 122 17.28 1.22 -2.88
C GLN A 122 15.87 1.47 -2.34
N ASP A 123 14.88 1.66 -3.23
CA ASP A 123 13.48 1.81 -2.84
C ASP A 123 12.96 0.53 -2.16
N LYS A 124 13.33 -0.63 -2.70
CA LYS A 124 13.01 -1.92 -2.06
C LYS A 124 13.57 -2.00 -0.64
N LYS A 125 14.85 -1.70 -0.43
CA LYS A 125 15.46 -1.69 0.91
C LYS A 125 14.77 -0.72 1.87
N ARG A 126 14.49 0.51 1.40
CA ARG A 126 13.79 1.53 2.19
C ARG A 126 12.38 1.08 2.57
N LYS A 127 11.62 0.53 1.62
CA LYS A 127 10.29 -0.03 1.86
C LYS A 127 10.34 -1.19 2.88
N TRP A 128 11.37 -2.04 2.84
CA TRP A 128 11.54 -3.12 3.82
C TRP A 128 11.74 -2.59 5.24
N LEU A 129 12.66 -1.65 5.40
CA LEU A 129 12.94 -1.09 6.73
C LEU A 129 11.75 -0.29 7.27
N MET A 130 11.30 0.69 6.51
CA MET A 130 10.20 1.58 6.93
C MET A 130 8.88 0.83 7.10
N GLY A 131 8.61 -0.15 6.24
CA GLY A 131 7.39 -0.93 6.37
C GLY A 131 7.40 -1.83 7.61
N THR A 132 8.51 -2.47 7.95
CA THR A 132 8.58 -3.32 9.16
C THR A 132 8.43 -2.48 10.42
N VAL A 133 9.22 -1.40 10.56
CA VAL A 133 9.13 -0.47 11.69
C VAL A 133 7.77 0.23 11.72
N GLY A 134 7.30 0.72 10.57
CA GLY A 134 6.00 1.39 10.46
C GLY A 134 4.84 0.49 10.86
N MET A 135 4.85 -0.80 10.47
CA MET A 135 3.79 -1.73 10.87
C MET A 135 3.81 -2.02 12.37
N ALA A 136 5.00 -2.08 13.00
CA ALA A 136 5.10 -2.21 14.46
C ALA A 136 4.53 -0.98 15.18
N VAL A 137 4.83 0.22 14.70
CA VAL A 137 4.30 1.48 15.28
C VAL A 137 2.78 1.54 15.12
N ILE A 138 2.25 1.20 13.95
CA ILE A 138 0.80 1.18 13.70
C ILE A 138 0.12 0.15 14.61
N ALA A 139 0.66 -1.07 14.69
CA ALA A 139 0.13 -2.11 15.57
C ALA A 139 0.09 -1.66 17.03
N ALA A 140 1.16 -1.03 17.51
CA ALA A 140 1.24 -0.50 18.88
C ALA A 140 0.20 0.62 19.12
N ALA A 141 0.05 1.55 18.18
CA ALA A 141 -0.92 2.64 18.29
C ALA A 141 -2.37 2.09 18.32
N LEU A 142 -2.72 1.22 17.37
CA LEU A 142 -4.06 0.61 17.30
C LEU A 142 -4.37 -0.18 18.56
N SER A 143 -3.44 -1.00 19.04
CA SER A 143 -3.64 -1.84 20.22
C SER A 143 -3.67 -1.02 21.51
N GLY A 144 -2.91 0.07 21.58
CA GLY A 144 -2.95 1.02 22.70
C GLY A 144 -4.32 1.69 22.81
N ILE A 145 -4.85 2.21 21.71
CA ILE A 145 -6.18 2.82 21.64
C ILE A 145 -7.26 1.81 22.05
N MET A 146 -7.23 0.60 21.48
CA MET A 146 -8.24 -0.41 21.79
C MET A 146 -8.15 -0.94 23.22
N ALA A 147 -6.96 -1.04 23.79
CA ALA A 147 -6.78 -1.40 25.21
C ALA A 147 -7.36 -0.36 26.18
N LEU A 148 -7.42 0.90 25.78
CA LEU A 148 -8.06 1.97 26.54
C LEU A 148 -9.59 1.95 26.39
N ILE A 149 -10.10 1.61 25.20
CA ILE A 149 -11.55 1.58 24.91
C ILE A 149 -12.22 0.34 25.51
N LEU A 150 -11.55 -0.81 25.46
CA LEU A 150 -12.10 -2.11 25.88
C LEU A 150 -11.71 -2.51 27.31
N ARG A 151 -11.35 -1.52 28.10
CA ARG A 151 -10.95 -1.70 29.51
C ARG A 151 -12.10 -2.09 30.42
#